data_cedaec4b0d51a7876230876df7c65530
#
_entry.id   cedaec4b0d51a7876230876df7c65530
#
_cell.length_a   1.000
_cell.length_b   1.000
_cell.length_c   1.000
_cell.angle_alpha   90.00
_cell.angle_beta   90.00
_cell.angle_gamma   90.00
#
_symmetry.space_group_name_H-M   'P 1'
#
loop_
_entity.id
_entity.type
_entity.pdbx_description
1 polymer ?
#
loop_
_entity_poly.entity_id
_entity_poly.type
_entity_poly.pdbx_seq_one_letter_code
_entity_poly.pdbx_strand_id
1 'polypeptide(L)'
;MNESSRSSGRTSSASQRMLPEFDFRMYRVKELAMLYFPSVVNATRSLSALIRRDPLLLGELECIGYRQGIRYLSPEMVRIIVMYLGTPHEFLAIMQPED
;
A
#
# COMPACT_ATOMS: atom_id res chain seq x y z
N MET A 1 8.39 19.65 26.32
CA MET A 1 8.29 19.34 26.02
C MET A 1 8.36 19.24 25.59
N ASN A 2 8.38 19.03 25.37
CA ASN A 2 8.30 18.74 24.83
C ASN A 2 8.11 18.45 24.31
N GLU A 3 7.81 18.12 24.17
CA GLU A 3 7.47 17.74 23.74
C GLU A 3 7.18 17.29 23.49
N SER A 4 7.02 17.39 23.86
CA SER A 4 6.58 16.87 23.58
C SER A 4 6.28 16.50 23.19
N SER A 5 6.09 16.43 23.42
CA SER A 5 5.64 16.00 23.08
C SER A 5 5.38 15.66 22.65
N ARG A 6 5.09 15.46 22.80
CA ARG A 6 4.67 15.08 22.36
C ARG A 6 4.17 14.77 21.96
N SER A 7 3.97 14.75 22.03
CA SER A 7 3.39 14.48 21.56
C SER A 7 3.01 14.40 21.06
N SER A 8 2.75 14.40 21.22
CA SER A 8 2.23 14.24 20.68
C SER A 8 2.06 14.31 20.07
N GLY A 9 1.91 14.41 20.23
CA GLY A 9 1.61 14.27 19.64
C GLY A 9 1.58 14.46 18.95
N ARG A 10 1.48 14.57 18.90
CA ARG A 10 1.41 14.69 18.18
C ARG A 10 1.29 15.11 17.48
N THR A 11 1.17 15.25 17.57
CA THR A 11 1.02 15.58 16.76
C THR A 11 1.16 16.11 16.10
N SER A 12 0.97 16.38 16.05
CA SER A 12 1.02 16.69 15.27
C SER A 12 1.25 17.29 14.62
N SER A 13 1.23 17.46 14.55
CA SER A 13 1.41 17.76 13.78
C SER A 13 1.59 18.27 13.05
N ALA A 14 1.50 18.30 13.10
CA ALA A 14 1.66 18.46 12.21
C ALA A 14 2.06 18.90 11.57
N SER A 15 2.05 18.97 11.34
CA SER A 15 2.58 19.04 10.45
C SER A 15 3.56 18.69 10.15
N GLN A 16 3.89 18.38 10.76
CA GLN A 16 4.84 17.77 10.52
C GLN A 16 4.79 16.75 9.68
N ARG A 17 3.98 16.32 9.42
CA ARG A 17 3.93 15.21 8.64
C ARG A 17 3.96 15.57 7.22
N MET A 18 5.01 15.20 6.54
CA MET A 18 5.19 15.57 5.17
C MET A 18 4.54 14.60 4.21
N LEU A 19 4.47 13.33 4.57
CA LEU A 19 3.89 12.30 3.72
C LEU A 19 2.59 11.82 4.31
N PRO A 20 1.60 11.54 3.46
CA PRO A 20 0.36 10.98 3.97
C PRO A 20 0.62 9.61 4.55
N GLU A 21 -0.04 9.32 5.65
CA GLU A 21 0.04 8.01 6.24
C GLU A 21 -0.82 7.04 5.48
N PHE A 22 -0.27 5.87 5.24
CA PHE A 22 -1.04 4.82 4.60
C PHE A 22 -1.87 4.09 5.65
N ASP A 23 -3.14 3.88 5.35
CA ASP A 23 -4.07 3.27 6.26
C ASP A 23 -4.14 1.76 6.02
N PHE A 24 -3.71 0.98 7.00
CA PHE A 24 -3.75 -0.47 6.91
C PHE A 24 -5.12 -0.98 7.32
N ARG A 25 -6.01 -1.09 6.36
CA ARG A 25 -7.36 -1.55 6.57
C ARG A 25 -7.76 -2.47 5.44
N MET A 26 -8.98 -2.95 5.47
CA MET A 26 -9.49 -3.73 4.35
C MET A 26 -9.67 -2.81 3.15
N TYR A 27 -9.25 -3.29 2.00
CA TYR A 27 -9.44 -2.57 0.73
C TYR A 27 -10.08 -3.50 -0.28
N ARG A 28 -10.84 -2.93 -1.17
CA ARG A 28 -11.17 -3.66 -2.39
C ARG A 28 -9.91 -3.74 -3.22
N VAL A 29 -9.75 -4.85 -3.94
CA VAL A 29 -8.59 -4.98 -4.83
C VAL A 29 -8.52 -3.79 -5.78
N LYS A 30 -9.67 -3.43 -6.35
CA LYS A 30 -9.73 -2.30 -7.26
C LYS A 30 -9.28 -1.00 -6.59
N GLU A 31 -9.71 -0.80 -5.38
CA GLU A 31 -9.40 0.41 -4.62
C GLU A 31 -7.89 0.52 -4.39
N LEU A 32 -7.28 -0.55 -3.91
CA LEU A 32 -5.85 -0.53 -3.65
C LEU A 32 -5.08 -0.40 -4.96
N ALA A 33 -5.54 -1.11 -5.99
CA ALA A 33 -4.89 -1.06 -7.29
C ALA A 33 -4.83 0.36 -7.84
N MET A 34 -5.89 1.12 -7.65
CA MET A 34 -5.91 2.49 -8.14
C MET A 34 -4.98 3.41 -7.39
N LEU A 35 -4.64 3.06 -6.16
CA LEU A 35 -3.65 3.83 -5.42
C LEU A 35 -2.25 3.62 -5.98
N TYR A 36 -1.95 2.38 -6.39
CA TYR A 36 -0.63 2.06 -6.95
C TYR A 36 -0.53 2.43 -8.43
N PHE A 37 -1.63 2.42 -9.14
CA PHE A 37 -1.65 2.69 -10.59
C PHE A 37 -2.74 3.68 -10.92
N PRO A 38 -2.62 4.93 -10.45
CA PRO A 38 -3.71 5.90 -10.59
C PRO A 38 -4.04 6.30 -12.02
N SER A 39 -3.07 6.17 -12.92
CA SER A 39 -3.29 6.59 -14.31
C SER A 39 -3.46 5.43 -15.26
N VAL A 40 -3.55 4.21 -14.73
CA VAL A 40 -3.64 3.03 -15.58
C VAL A 40 -5.08 2.63 -15.76
N VAL A 41 -5.46 2.38 -17.01
CA VAL A 41 -6.85 2.04 -17.34
C VAL A 41 -7.32 0.80 -16.59
N ASN A 42 -6.49 -0.21 -16.51
CA ASN A 42 -6.86 -1.44 -15.82
C ASN A 42 -5.92 -1.68 -14.65
N ALA A 43 -6.10 -0.87 -13.62
CA ALA A 43 -5.22 -0.91 -12.46
C ALA A 43 -5.25 -2.26 -11.74
N THR A 44 -6.44 -2.84 -11.64
CA THR A 44 -6.58 -4.14 -10.97
C THR A 44 -5.73 -5.21 -11.64
N ARG A 45 -5.73 -5.22 -12.95
CA ARG A 45 -4.94 -6.18 -13.70
C ARG A 45 -3.44 -5.94 -13.49
N SER A 46 -3.06 -4.67 -13.48
CA SER A 46 -1.66 -4.33 -13.26
C SER A 46 -1.18 -4.76 -11.90
N LEU A 47 -1.99 -4.54 -10.86
CA LEU A 47 -1.61 -4.95 -9.52
C LEU A 47 -1.55 -6.46 -9.42
N SER A 48 -2.52 -7.17 -10.00
CA SER A 48 -2.52 -8.63 -9.97
C SER A 48 -1.30 -9.20 -10.68
N ALA A 49 -0.92 -8.61 -11.80
CA ALA A 49 0.25 -9.05 -12.53
C ALA A 49 1.52 -8.85 -11.71
N LEU A 50 1.60 -7.73 -11.02
CA LEU A 50 2.75 -7.42 -10.19
C LEU A 50 2.89 -8.42 -9.05
N ILE A 51 1.78 -8.78 -8.43
CA ILE A 51 1.78 -9.77 -7.36
C ILE A 51 2.24 -11.13 -7.89
N ARG A 52 1.75 -11.53 -9.05
CA ARG A 52 2.09 -12.83 -9.61
C ARG A 52 3.54 -12.93 -10.06
N ARG A 53 4.16 -11.79 -10.34
CA ARG A 53 5.56 -11.81 -10.74
C ARG A 53 6.52 -12.08 -9.59
N ASP A 54 6.05 -11.90 -8.38
CA ASP A 54 6.88 -12.08 -7.20
C ASP A 54 6.40 -13.32 -6.46
N PRO A 55 7.07 -14.47 -6.65
CA PRO A 55 6.62 -15.71 -6.03
C PRO A 55 6.61 -15.65 -4.50
N LEU A 56 7.50 -14.88 -3.90
CA LEU A 56 7.52 -14.77 -2.45
C LEU A 56 6.32 -14.00 -1.95
N LEU A 57 6.01 -12.89 -2.61
CA LEU A 57 4.85 -12.10 -2.25
C LEU A 57 3.58 -12.92 -2.45
N LEU A 58 3.45 -13.55 -3.61
CA LEU A 58 2.27 -14.36 -3.90
C LEU A 58 2.12 -15.47 -2.88
N GLY A 59 3.20 -16.15 -2.56
CA GLY A 59 3.16 -17.25 -1.61
C GLY A 59 2.69 -16.82 -0.23
N GLU A 60 3.17 -15.69 0.26
CA GLU A 60 2.74 -15.19 1.55
C GLU A 60 1.28 -14.81 1.55
N LEU A 61 0.83 -14.20 0.46
CA LEU A 61 -0.57 -13.81 0.36
C LEU A 61 -1.47 -15.04 0.31
N GLU A 62 -1.07 -16.06 -0.44
CA GLU A 62 -1.87 -17.28 -0.53
C GLU A 62 -2.00 -17.99 0.80
N CYS A 63 -0.98 -17.89 1.64
CA CYS A 63 -1.02 -18.49 2.97
C CYS A 63 -2.12 -17.89 3.83
N ILE A 64 -2.55 -16.69 3.55
CA ILE A 64 -3.58 -16.04 4.36
C ILE A 64 -4.87 -15.84 3.58
N GLY A 65 -5.05 -16.59 2.50
CA GLY A 65 -6.33 -16.63 1.82
C GLY A 65 -6.44 -15.89 0.50
N TYR A 66 -5.35 -15.34 0.02
CA TYR A 66 -5.38 -14.66 -1.27
C TYR A 66 -5.53 -15.68 -2.40
N ARG A 67 -6.31 -15.32 -3.39
CA ARG A 67 -6.41 -16.11 -4.61
C ARG A 67 -6.82 -15.19 -5.73
N GLN A 68 -6.56 -15.63 -6.96
CA GLN A 68 -6.92 -14.85 -8.12
C GLN A 68 -8.43 -14.66 -8.16
N GLY A 69 -8.85 -13.45 -8.46
CA GLY A 69 -10.27 -13.15 -8.52
C GLY A 69 -10.87 -12.68 -7.20
N ILE A 70 -10.09 -12.68 -6.14
CA ILE A 70 -10.55 -12.15 -4.87
C ILE A 70 -10.90 -10.67 -5.03
N ARG A 71 -11.95 -10.23 -4.35
CA ARG A 71 -12.41 -8.85 -4.47
C ARG A 71 -11.96 -7.95 -3.34
N TYR A 72 -11.68 -8.54 -2.19
CA TYR A 72 -11.33 -7.77 -1.00
C TYR A 72 -10.01 -8.28 -0.44
N LEU A 73 -9.20 -7.34 0.03
CA LEU A 73 -7.94 -7.65 0.66
C LEU A 73 -8.07 -7.34 2.14
N SER A 74 -7.75 -8.32 2.98
CA SER A 74 -7.76 -8.09 4.41
C SER A 74 -6.65 -7.13 4.81
N PRO A 75 -6.73 -6.51 5.99
CA PRO A 75 -5.64 -5.64 6.45
C PRO A 75 -4.29 -6.35 6.45
N GLU A 76 -4.30 -7.64 6.73
CA GLU A 76 -3.07 -8.42 6.75
C GLU A 76 -2.49 -8.57 5.35
N MET A 77 -3.35 -8.83 4.37
CA MET A 77 -2.90 -8.90 2.99
C MET A 77 -2.34 -7.57 2.53
N VAL A 78 -3.01 -6.48 2.89
CA VAL A 78 -2.56 -5.13 2.55
C VAL A 78 -1.19 -4.88 3.15
N ARG A 79 -0.99 -5.29 4.39
CA ARG A 79 0.30 -5.10 5.05
C ARG A 79 1.41 -5.82 4.30
N ILE A 80 1.15 -7.05 3.89
CA ILE A 80 2.16 -7.83 3.16
C ILE A 80 2.48 -7.18 1.81
N ILE A 81 1.45 -6.74 1.10
CA ILE A 81 1.67 -6.05 -0.17
C ILE A 81 2.54 -4.82 0.02
N VAL A 82 2.24 -4.03 1.04
CA VAL A 82 3.01 -2.82 1.32
C VAL A 82 4.45 -3.18 1.70
N MET A 83 4.64 -4.27 2.42
CA MET A 83 6.00 -4.70 2.77
C MET A 83 6.85 -5.00 1.55
N TYR A 84 6.25 -5.54 0.51
CA TYR A 84 6.99 -5.90 -0.69
C TYR A 84 7.07 -4.77 -1.70
N LEU A 85 6.01 -3.99 -1.84
CA LEU A 85 5.95 -2.95 -2.87
C LEU A 85 6.25 -1.55 -2.33
N GLY A 86 6.18 -1.37 -1.02
CA GLY A 86 6.17 -0.04 -0.43
C GLY A 86 4.76 0.50 -0.41
N THR A 87 4.54 1.60 0.30
CA THR A 87 3.26 2.27 0.25
C THR A 87 3.02 2.78 -1.16
N PRO A 88 1.76 3.05 -1.53
CA PRO A 88 1.51 3.60 -2.87
C PRO A 88 2.34 4.83 -3.16
N HIS A 89 2.50 5.71 -2.18
CA HIS A 89 3.32 6.90 -2.37
C HIS A 89 4.77 6.54 -2.69
N GLU A 90 5.34 5.60 -1.92
CA GLU A 90 6.71 5.17 -2.14
C GLU A 90 6.88 4.46 -3.47
N PHE A 91 5.91 3.61 -3.80
CA PHE A 91 5.94 2.88 -5.05
C PHE A 91 5.95 3.82 -6.24
N LEU A 92 5.08 4.82 -6.22
CA LEU A 92 4.99 5.76 -7.33
C LEU A 92 6.24 6.61 -7.45
N ALA A 93 6.86 6.95 -6.32
CA ALA A 93 8.08 7.73 -6.35
C ALA A 93 9.22 6.96 -7.01
N ILE A 94 9.25 5.63 -6.80
CA ILE A 94 10.29 4.79 -7.38
C ILE A 94 10.01 4.52 -8.85
N MET A 95 8.76 4.20 -9.18
CA MET A 95 8.42 3.80 -10.54
C MET A 95 8.31 4.97 -11.49
N GLN A 96 8.07 6.17 -10.97
CA GLN A 96 7.93 7.37 -11.78
C GLN A 96 8.77 8.48 -11.19
N PRO A 97 10.09 8.31 -11.22
CA PRO A 97 10.95 9.31 -10.61
C PRO A 97 10.82 10.66 -11.30
N GLU A 98 10.97 11.68 -10.51
CA GLU A 98 11.00 13.02 -11.02
C GLU A 98 12.26 13.25 -11.82
N ASP A 99 12.16 13.95 -12.88
CA ASP A 99 13.35 14.25 -13.68
C ASP A 99 13.85 15.65 -13.50
#